data_708621475bc76741c3ec22261fa6cbb3
#
_entry.id   708621475bc76741c3ec22261fa6cbb3
#
_cell.length_a   1.000
_cell.length_b   1.000
_cell.length_c   1.000
_cell.angle_alpha   90.00
_cell.angle_beta   90.00
_cell.angle_gamma   90.00
#
_symmetry.space_group_name_H-M   'P 1'
#
loop_
_entity.id
_entity.type
_entity.pdbx_description
1 polymer ?
#
loop_
_entity_poly.entity_id
_entity_poly.type
_entity_poly.pdbx_seq_one_letter_code
_entity_poly.pdbx_strand_id
1 'polypeptide(L)'
;ISVAAYDSRRQSYADFSGRGYTRLPVQIKPDLAAPGVDIRAPRPGGGYQTVTGTSFATPFVSGAAALLMEWGIVRGNDPYLYGEKVKSYLINGAKQLPGEREWPNARVGWGRLCVADSLSD
;
A
#
# COMPACT_ATOMS: atom_id res chain seq x y z
N ILE A 1 3.12 3.82 -8.30
CA ILE A 1 2.52 3.92 -6.95
C ILE A 1 3.63 3.93 -5.92
N SER A 2 3.68 4.95 -5.10
CA SER A 2 4.65 5.02 -4.00
C SER A 2 3.99 4.60 -2.69
N VAL A 3 4.73 3.83 -1.89
CA VAL A 3 4.19 3.13 -0.73
C VAL A 3 4.99 3.49 0.51
N ALA A 4 4.29 3.95 1.56
CA ALA A 4 4.86 4.13 2.88
C ALA A 4 4.76 2.85 3.69
N ALA A 5 5.56 2.75 4.75
CA ALA A 5 5.49 1.63 5.69
C ALA A 5 4.76 2.04 6.96
N TYR A 6 3.91 1.14 7.48
CA TYR A 6 3.31 1.31 8.79
C TYR A 6 3.49 0.03 9.61
N ASP A 7 3.37 0.17 10.93
CA ASP A 7 3.42 -0.96 11.85
C ASP A 7 2.00 -1.51 12.03
N SER A 8 1.74 -2.70 11.46
CA SER A 8 0.40 -3.29 11.47
C SER A 8 -0.06 -3.71 12.87
N ARG A 9 0.86 -4.01 13.78
CA ARG A 9 0.50 -4.37 15.16
C ARG A 9 0.06 -3.14 15.95
N ARG A 10 0.76 -2.00 15.75
CA ARG A 10 0.48 -0.75 16.46
C ARG A 10 -0.48 0.16 15.71
N GLN A 11 -0.78 -0.15 14.44
CA GLN A 11 -1.60 0.67 13.55
C GLN A 11 -1.08 2.11 13.50
N SER A 12 0.23 2.26 13.31
CA SER A 12 0.89 3.55 13.29
C SER A 12 1.95 3.64 12.22
N TYR A 13 2.23 4.87 11.76
CA TYR A 13 3.28 5.17 10.81
C TYR A 13 4.64 4.70 11.34
N ALA A 14 5.44 4.08 10.47
CA ALA A 14 6.80 3.66 10.83
C ALA A 14 7.77 4.84 10.72
N ASP A 15 8.53 5.11 11.76
CA ASP A 15 9.39 6.30 11.85
C ASP A 15 10.43 6.37 10.74
N PHE A 16 10.91 5.22 10.25
CA PHE A 16 11.91 5.17 9.16
C PHE A 16 11.31 5.43 7.78
N SER A 17 9.99 5.41 7.65
CA SER A 17 9.33 5.58 6.36
C SER A 17 9.50 7.01 5.84
N GLY A 18 9.74 7.15 4.53
CA GLY A 18 9.85 8.44 3.90
C GLY A 18 8.54 9.21 3.94
N ARG A 19 8.64 10.55 3.96
CA ARG A 19 7.49 11.44 3.96
C ARG A 19 7.39 12.21 2.65
N GLY A 20 6.15 12.44 2.17
CA GLY A 20 5.85 13.41 1.10
C GLY A 20 5.71 14.81 1.69
N TYR A 21 5.22 15.76 0.97
CA TYR A 21 4.89 15.59 -0.45
C TYR A 21 6.12 15.84 -1.33
N THR A 22 5.98 15.69 -2.67
CA THR A 22 7.05 16.02 -3.59
C THR A 22 7.27 17.55 -3.64
N ARG A 23 8.49 17.97 -4.01
CA ARG A 23 8.83 19.40 -4.01
C ARG A 23 8.26 20.15 -5.21
N LEU A 24 8.62 19.74 -6.43
CA LEU A 24 8.19 20.41 -7.66
C LEU A 24 8.04 19.38 -8.78
N PRO A 25 6.84 19.22 -9.37
CA PRO A 25 5.58 19.78 -8.90
C PRO A 25 5.14 19.12 -7.58
N VAL A 26 4.35 19.84 -6.79
CA VAL A 26 3.83 19.28 -5.55
C VAL A 26 2.80 18.19 -5.89
N GLN A 27 3.07 16.98 -5.45
CA GLN A 27 2.18 15.83 -5.62
C GLN A 27 1.95 15.16 -4.29
N ILE A 28 0.77 14.56 -4.14
CA ILE A 28 0.43 13.77 -2.96
C ILE A 28 1.19 12.44 -3.04
N LYS A 29 2.22 12.32 -2.24
CA LYS A 29 3.03 11.12 -2.09
C LYS A 29 3.43 10.96 -0.61
N PRO A 30 3.53 9.73 -0.10
CA PRO A 30 3.20 8.46 -0.75
C PRO A 30 1.71 8.37 -1.10
N ASP A 31 1.37 7.43 -1.98
CA ASP A 31 -0.02 7.21 -2.35
C ASP A 31 -0.79 6.51 -1.24
N LEU A 32 -0.19 5.49 -0.64
CA LEU A 32 -0.79 4.73 0.45
C LEU A 32 0.29 4.04 1.29
N ALA A 33 -0.12 3.36 2.33
CA ALA A 33 0.78 2.63 3.22
C ALA A 33 0.47 1.14 3.23
N ALA A 34 1.49 0.33 3.49
CA ALA A 34 1.36 -1.10 3.67
C ALA A 34 2.25 -1.56 4.83
N PRO A 35 2.00 -2.76 5.40
CA PRO A 35 2.83 -3.24 6.50
C PRO A 35 4.29 -3.34 6.11
N GLY A 36 5.18 -2.78 6.94
CA GLY A 36 6.61 -2.78 6.68
C GLY A 36 7.45 -3.01 7.93
N VAL A 37 6.84 -3.41 9.04
CA VAL A 37 7.53 -3.66 10.32
C VAL A 37 7.30 -5.11 10.74
N ASP A 38 8.39 -5.82 11.03
CA ASP A 38 8.37 -7.23 11.46
C ASP A 38 7.62 -8.13 10.48
N ILE A 39 7.95 -8.02 9.20
CA ILE A 39 7.34 -8.79 8.13
C ILE A 39 8.05 -10.14 8.00
N ARG A 40 7.29 -11.23 8.03
CA ARG A 40 7.82 -12.56 7.80
C ARG A 40 8.01 -12.79 6.30
N ALA A 41 9.23 -13.06 5.90
CA ALA A 41 9.59 -13.21 4.50
C ALA A 41 10.55 -14.38 4.30
N PRO A 42 10.59 -14.97 3.09
CA PRO A 42 11.54 -16.02 2.79
C PRO A 42 12.99 -15.57 2.98
N ARG A 43 13.82 -16.47 3.47
CA ARG A 43 15.23 -16.23 3.71
C ARG A 43 16.07 -16.93 2.63
N PRO A 44 17.16 -16.29 2.15
CA PRO A 44 18.10 -16.96 1.26
C PRO A 44 18.63 -18.25 1.89
N GLY A 45 18.62 -19.33 1.14
CA GLY A 45 19.08 -20.64 1.62
C GLY A 45 18.00 -21.48 2.30
N GLY A 46 16.81 -20.95 2.48
CA GLY A 46 15.65 -21.68 3.02
C GLY A 46 15.12 -21.11 4.31
N GLY A 47 13.86 -21.44 4.60
CA GLY A 47 13.16 -20.94 5.79
C GLY A 47 12.69 -19.50 5.65
N TYR A 48 12.36 -18.89 6.77
CA TYR A 48 11.81 -17.55 6.83
C TYR A 48 12.61 -16.67 7.78
N GLN A 49 12.46 -15.37 7.62
CA GLN A 49 13.06 -14.37 8.51
C GLN A 49 12.08 -13.22 8.68
N THR A 50 12.30 -12.42 9.73
CA THR A 50 11.53 -11.21 9.98
C THR A 50 12.32 -10.01 9.48
N VAL A 51 11.69 -9.17 8.66
CA VAL A 51 12.33 -8.00 8.03
C VAL A 51 11.50 -6.74 8.24
N THR A 52 12.18 -5.60 8.22
CA THR A 52 11.55 -4.28 8.41
C THR A 52 12.11 -3.30 7.39
N GLY A 53 11.22 -2.53 6.75
CA GLY A 53 11.61 -1.51 5.77
C GLY A 53 10.49 -1.19 4.80
N THR A 54 10.57 -0.04 4.14
CA THR A 54 9.62 0.34 3.07
C THR A 54 9.73 -0.59 1.88
N SER A 55 10.92 -1.18 1.65
CA SER A 55 11.14 -2.19 0.60
C SER A 55 10.30 -3.44 0.82
N PHE A 56 9.87 -3.72 2.04
CA PHE A 56 9.03 -4.86 2.38
C PHE A 56 7.55 -4.49 2.46
N ALA A 57 7.21 -3.21 2.47
CA ALA A 57 5.85 -2.72 2.34
C ALA A 57 5.39 -2.74 0.87
N THR A 58 6.25 -2.37 -0.04
CA THR A 58 5.96 -2.30 -1.48
C THR A 58 5.42 -3.62 -2.06
N PRO A 59 5.98 -4.82 -1.75
CA PRO A 59 5.46 -6.08 -2.29
C PRO A 59 4.01 -6.37 -1.93
N PHE A 60 3.51 -5.90 -0.80
CA PHE A 60 2.09 -6.05 -0.47
C PHE A 60 1.21 -5.34 -1.48
N VAL A 61 1.61 -4.15 -1.91
CA VAL A 61 0.88 -3.40 -2.93
C VAL A 61 0.99 -4.07 -4.30
N SER A 62 2.16 -4.60 -4.64
CA SER A 62 2.35 -5.36 -5.88
C SER A 62 1.45 -6.59 -5.92
N GLY A 63 1.36 -7.32 -4.82
CA GLY A 63 0.46 -8.48 -4.69
C GLY A 63 -1.01 -8.07 -4.78
N ALA A 64 -1.39 -6.97 -4.15
CA ALA A 64 -2.74 -6.43 -4.23
C ALA A 64 -3.10 -6.04 -5.67
N ALA A 65 -2.18 -5.43 -6.40
CA ALA A 65 -2.39 -5.09 -7.80
C ALA A 65 -2.61 -6.34 -8.65
N ALA A 66 -1.87 -7.41 -8.40
CA ALA A 66 -2.05 -8.69 -9.10
C ALA A 66 -3.44 -9.28 -8.83
N LEU A 67 -3.90 -9.23 -7.59
CA LEU A 67 -5.25 -9.69 -7.22
C LEU A 67 -6.33 -8.85 -7.90
N LEU A 68 -6.15 -7.53 -7.99
CA LEU A 68 -7.06 -6.65 -8.71
C LEU A 68 -7.12 -7.00 -10.20
N MET A 69 -5.98 -7.28 -10.81
CA MET A 69 -5.92 -7.64 -12.23
C MET A 69 -6.61 -8.98 -12.49
N GLU A 70 -6.45 -9.95 -11.59
CA GLU A 70 -7.20 -11.21 -11.70
C GLU A 70 -8.71 -10.96 -11.61
N TRP A 71 -9.14 -10.24 -10.60
CA TRP A 71 -10.54 -9.91 -10.40
C TRP A 71 -11.11 -9.12 -11.58
N GLY A 72 -10.41 -8.10 -12.04
CA GLY A 72 -10.89 -7.21 -13.09
C GLY A 72 -10.79 -7.82 -14.49
N ILE A 73 -9.60 -8.21 -14.88
CA ILE A 73 -9.31 -8.65 -16.25
C ILE A 73 -9.69 -10.11 -16.46
N VAL A 74 -9.19 -11.00 -15.63
CA VAL A 74 -9.39 -12.45 -15.81
C VAL A 74 -10.84 -12.84 -15.56
N ARG A 75 -11.44 -12.32 -14.49
CA ARG A 75 -12.83 -12.62 -14.13
C ARG A 75 -13.84 -11.67 -14.77
N GLY A 76 -13.39 -10.64 -15.48
CA GLY A 76 -14.24 -9.78 -16.28
C GLY A 76 -15.00 -8.68 -15.53
N ASN A 77 -14.66 -8.39 -14.29
CA ASN A 77 -15.33 -7.33 -13.52
C ASN A 77 -14.94 -5.93 -14.02
N ASP A 78 -13.73 -5.78 -14.53
CA ASP A 78 -13.25 -4.56 -15.19
C ASP A 78 -12.21 -4.97 -16.24
N PRO A 79 -12.64 -5.39 -17.46
CA PRO A 79 -11.72 -5.90 -18.48
C PRO A 79 -10.69 -4.89 -18.97
N TYR A 80 -10.98 -3.61 -18.80
CA TYR A 80 -10.10 -2.52 -19.25
C TYR A 80 -9.26 -1.95 -18.11
N LEU A 81 -9.02 -2.71 -17.06
CA LEU A 81 -8.21 -2.31 -15.93
C LEU A 81 -6.77 -2.04 -16.36
N TYR A 82 -6.25 -0.86 -16.02
CA TYR A 82 -4.88 -0.44 -16.34
C TYR A 82 -4.28 0.32 -15.15
N GLY A 83 -3.00 0.73 -15.25
CA GLY A 83 -2.23 1.29 -14.15
C GLY A 83 -2.91 2.34 -13.30
N GLU A 84 -3.46 3.38 -13.92
CA GLU A 84 -4.13 4.47 -13.20
C GLU A 84 -5.40 4.00 -12.52
N LYS A 85 -6.14 3.09 -13.14
CA LYS A 85 -7.33 2.49 -12.53
C LYS A 85 -6.95 1.61 -11.35
N VAL A 86 -5.89 0.82 -11.46
CA VAL A 86 -5.38 0.01 -10.35
C VAL A 86 -5.10 0.91 -9.14
N LYS A 87 -4.40 2.01 -9.37
CA LYS A 87 -4.11 3.00 -8.33
C LYS A 87 -5.40 3.55 -7.70
N SER A 88 -6.38 3.90 -8.51
CA SER A 88 -7.68 4.41 -8.03
C SER A 88 -8.41 3.40 -7.17
N TYR A 89 -8.46 2.13 -7.57
CA TYR A 89 -9.08 1.07 -6.76
C TYR A 89 -8.40 0.93 -5.41
N LEU A 90 -7.06 0.94 -5.40
CA LEU A 90 -6.28 0.80 -4.17
C LEU A 90 -6.50 1.99 -3.22
N ILE A 91 -6.53 3.19 -3.76
CA ILE A 91 -6.77 4.40 -2.97
C ILE A 91 -8.19 4.43 -2.42
N ASN A 92 -9.18 4.07 -3.24
CA ASN A 92 -10.59 4.06 -2.80
C ASN A 92 -10.84 3.03 -1.71
N GLY A 93 -10.10 1.92 -1.71
CA GLY A 93 -10.22 0.91 -0.68
C GLY A 93 -9.36 1.14 0.56
N ALA A 94 -8.49 2.16 0.55
CA ALA A 94 -7.57 2.41 1.64
C ALA A 94 -8.32 2.79 2.93
N LYS A 95 -7.79 2.35 4.07
CA LYS A 95 -8.37 2.60 5.39
C LYS A 95 -7.54 3.62 6.15
N GLN A 96 -8.21 4.44 6.94
CA GLN A 96 -7.55 5.42 7.80
C GLN A 96 -6.85 4.73 8.97
N LEU A 97 -5.73 5.30 9.39
CA LEU A 97 -4.99 4.84 10.58
C LEU A 97 -5.38 5.70 11.78
N PRO A 98 -5.48 5.10 12.97
CA PRO A 98 -5.67 5.88 14.21
C PRO A 98 -4.57 6.91 14.39
N GLY A 99 -4.90 8.09 14.89
CA GLY A 99 -3.93 9.15 15.14
C GLY A 99 -3.67 10.08 13.97
N GLU A 100 -4.09 9.72 12.76
CA GLU A 100 -4.01 10.60 11.60
C GLU A 100 -5.35 11.32 11.43
N ARG A 101 -5.32 12.66 11.32
CA ARG A 101 -6.53 13.49 11.28
C ARG A 101 -6.88 14.00 9.90
N GLU A 102 -5.87 14.22 9.06
CA GLU A 102 -6.08 14.76 7.72
C GLU A 102 -5.79 13.68 6.68
N TRP A 103 -6.58 13.64 5.62
CA TRP A 103 -6.46 12.66 4.55
C TRP A 103 -6.66 13.34 3.20
N PRO A 104 -5.73 13.16 2.24
CA PRO A 104 -4.45 12.43 2.37
C PRO A 104 -3.43 13.21 3.20
N ASN A 105 -2.34 12.54 3.60
CA ASN A 105 -1.28 13.20 4.34
C ASN A 105 0.12 12.73 3.90
N ALA A 106 1.15 13.44 4.38
CA ALA A 106 2.53 13.19 3.93
C ALA A 106 3.17 11.92 4.48
N ARG A 107 2.54 11.28 5.47
CA ARG A 107 3.08 10.07 6.11
C ARG A 107 2.58 8.80 5.44
N VAL A 108 1.28 8.67 5.25
CA VAL A 108 0.63 7.45 4.78
C VAL A 108 -0.29 7.68 3.56
N GLY A 109 -0.23 8.86 2.97
CA GLY A 109 -1.03 9.20 1.79
C GLY A 109 -2.52 9.07 2.07
N TRP A 110 -3.20 8.22 1.29
CA TRP A 110 -4.64 7.99 1.41
C TRP A 110 -5.01 6.94 2.46
N GLY A 111 -4.02 6.32 3.10
CA GLY A 111 -4.24 5.36 4.16
C GLY A 111 -3.57 4.01 3.93
N ARG A 112 -3.89 3.04 4.79
CA ARG A 112 -3.34 1.70 4.68
C ARG A 112 -4.05 0.87 3.63
N LEU A 113 -3.30 0.02 2.96
CA LEU A 113 -3.82 -0.92 1.97
C LEU A 113 -4.90 -1.84 2.58
N CYS A 114 -6.02 -1.99 1.89
CA CYS A 114 -7.05 -2.97 2.22
C CYS A 114 -7.55 -3.60 0.93
N VAL A 115 -7.09 -4.80 0.62
CA VAL A 115 -7.42 -5.50 -0.63
C VAL A 115 -8.92 -5.79 -0.72
N ALA A 116 -9.53 -6.23 0.37
CA ALA A 116 -10.95 -6.57 0.39
C ALA A 116 -11.84 -5.39 -0.04
N ASP A 117 -11.55 -4.20 0.46
CA ASP A 117 -12.32 -3.01 0.11
C ASP A 117 -11.95 -2.45 -1.26
N SER A 118 -10.74 -2.75 -1.75
CA SER A 118 -10.32 -2.37 -3.10
C SER A 118 -11.02 -3.19 -4.17
N LEU A 119 -11.45 -4.41 -3.86
CA LEU A 119 -12.17 -5.30 -4.76
C LEU A 119 -13.70 -5.10 -4.67
N SER A 120 -14.14 -3.92 -4.32
CA SER A 120 -15.57 -3.65 -4.17
C SER A 120 -16.32 -3.77 -5.50
N ASP A 121 -17.55 -4.14 -5.38
CA ASP A 121 -18.48 -4.30 -6.51
C ASP A 121 -18.81 -3.00 -7.21
#